data_8e71bd05b2e6ef46cdbe728afe13dc5f
#
_entry.id   8e71bd05b2e6ef46cdbe728afe13dc5f
#
_cell.length_a   1.000
_cell.length_b   1.000
_cell.length_c   1.000
_cell.angle_alpha   90.00
_cell.angle_beta   90.00
_cell.angle_gamma   90.00
#
_symmetry.space_group_name_H-M   'P 1'
#
loop_
_entity.id
_entity.type
_entity.pdbx_description
1 polymer ?
#
loop_
_entity_poly.entity_id
_entity_poly.type
_entity_poly.pdbx_seq_one_letter_code
_entity_poly.pdbx_strand_id
1 'polypeptide(L)'
;MIKQSSAGVVVYRVSSGGERTYLLLQYPRGPWDFAKGKLRDGEGWREAALRELKEETGLALPLHKNFEHCYSYTFNDARGNKIEKTILFFIAQAPYDCEISLSQEHVDYLWLPYEHARMQLVFENIKHLLDQVEQFLELSDVQRIAK
;
A
#
# COMPACT_ATOMS: atom_id res chain seq x y z
N MET A 1 -2.28 -2.88 26.97
CA MET A 1 -1.89 -2.38 25.63
C MET A 1 -3.07 -2.54 24.68
N ILE A 2 -3.39 -1.49 23.95
CA ILE A 2 -4.46 -1.50 22.95
C ILE A 2 -3.87 -1.98 21.63
N LYS A 3 -4.54 -2.93 20.98
CA LYS A 3 -4.11 -3.45 19.68
C LYS A 3 -4.99 -2.89 18.57
N GLN A 4 -4.36 -2.41 17.50
CA GLN A 4 -5.06 -1.92 16.29
C GLN A 4 -4.53 -2.68 15.08
N SER A 5 -5.43 -2.95 14.13
CA SER A 5 -5.09 -3.65 12.90
C SER A 5 -5.54 -2.84 11.70
N SER A 6 -4.66 -2.74 10.72
CA SER A 6 -4.94 -2.09 9.44
C SER A 6 -4.51 -2.99 8.29
N ALA A 7 -5.14 -2.83 7.15
CA ALA A 7 -4.77 -3.55 5.94
C ALA A 7 -4.64 -2.54 4.79
N GLY A 8 -3.75 -2.84 3.86
CA GLY A 8 -3.51 -1.94 2.75
C GLY A 8 -3.05 -2.66 1.49
N VAL A 9 -2.90 -1.88 0.43
CA VAL A 9 -2.53 -2.39 -0.87
C VAL A 9 -1.46 -1.48 -1.48
N VAL A 10 -0.35 -2.08 -1.90
CA VAL A 10 0.63 -1.41 -2.73
C VAL A 10 0.16 -1.61 -4.18
N VAL A 11 -0.23 -0.54 -4.84
CA VAL A 11 -0.72 -0.58 -6.21
C VAL A 11 0.41 -0.20 -7.16
N TYR A 12 0.59 -0.98 -8.21
CA TYR A 12 1.52 -0.64 -9.27
C TYR A 12 0.83 -0.72 -10.63
N ARG A 13 1.42 -0.07 -11.61
CA ARG A 13 0.99 -0.19 -13.01
C ARG A 13 2.24 -0.28 -13.90
N VAL A 14 2.06 -0.85 -15.09
CA VAL A 14 3.15 -1.03 -16.04
C VAL A 14 2.78 -0.33 -17.34
N SER A 15 3.68 0.54 -17.82
CA SER A 15 3.48 1.24 -19.09
C SER A 15 3.68 0.29 -20.27
N SER A 16 3.31 0.74 -21.49
CA SER A 16 3.53 -0.02 -22.70
C SER A 16 5.02 -0.32 -22.95
N GLY A 17 5.90 0.55 -22.44
CA GLY A 17 7.35 0.34 -22.51
C GLY A 17 7.92 -0.54 -21.43
N GLY A 18 7.07 -1.08 -20.54
CA GLY A 18 7.50 -1.98 -19.47
C GLY A 18 7.95 -1.28 -18.18
N GLU A 19 7.76 0.03 -18.08
CA GLU A 19 8.13 0.76 -16.85
C GLU A 19 7.06 0.57 -15.78
N ARG A 20 7.50 0.12 -14.58
CA ARG A 20 6.64 -0.04 -13.42
C ARG A 20 6.67 1.20 -12.54
N THR A 21 5.47 1.71 -12.19
CA THR A 21 5.33 2.80 -11.23
C THR A 21 4.38 2.41 -10.13
N TYR A 22 4.59 3.01 -8.96
CA TYR A 22 3.83 2.75 -7.74
C TYR A 22 2.95 3.95 -7.39
N LEU A 23 1.75 3.67 -6.88
CA LEU A 23 0.80 4.69 -6.46
C LEU A 23 1.05 5.09 -5.01
N LEU A 24 1.36 6.35 -4.80
CA LEU A 24 1.51 6.95 -3.48
C LEU A 24 0.41 7.97 -3.26
N LEU A 25 -0.10 8.02 -2.02
CA LEU A 25 -1.16 8.94 -1.60
C LEU A 25 -0.61 9.86 -0.51
N GLN A 26 -0.99 11.13 -0.55
CA GLN A 26 -0.55 12.11 0.45
C GLN A 26 -1.68 12.45 1.40
N TYR A 27 -1.42 12.33 2.72
CA TYR A 27 -2.31 12.82 3.76
C TYR A 27 -2.16 14.34 3.91
N PRO A 28 -3.23 15.05 4.31
CA PRO A 28 -3.11 16.49 4.59
C PRO A 28 -2.05 16.73 5.66
N ARG A 29 -1.06 17.57 5.35
CA ARG A 29 0.07 17.89 6.26
C ARG A 29 0.83 16.66 6.75
N GLY A 30 0.70 15.56 6.03
CA GLY A 30 1.29 14.29 6.43
C GLY A 30 2.20 13.71 5.37
N PRO A 31 2.80 12.57 5.70
CA PRO A 31 3.69 11.88 4.77
C PRO A 31 2.93 11.22 3.63
N TRP A 32 3.66 10.85 2.61
CA TRP A 32 3.17 9.99 1.55
C TRP A 32 3.15 8.55 2.05
N ASP A 33 2.14 7.78 1.61
CA ASP A 33 1.92 6.41 2.05
C ASP A 33 1.18 5.63 0.96
N PHE A 34 0.97 4.35 1.20
CA PHE A 34 0.12 3.51 0.36
C PHE A 34 -1.32 3.49 0.89
N ALA A 35 -2.27 3.08 0.05
CA ALA A 35 -3.66 2.96 0.46
C ALA A 35 -3.79 1.95 1.61
N LYS A 36 -4.38 2.35 2.73
CA LYS A 36 -4.60 1.48 3.88
C LYS A 36 -5.62 2.07 4.83
N GLY A 37 -6.14 1.24 5.70
CA GLY A 37 -7.03 1.70 6.77
C GLY A 37 -7.35 0.59 7.76
N LYS A 38 -8.06 0.95 8.81
CA LYS A 38 -8.39 0.05 9.92
C LYS A 38 -9.40 -1.00 9.51
N LEU A 39 -9.22 -2.23 10.05
CA LEU A 39 -10.21 -3.27 9.92
C LEU A 39 -11.47 -2.89 10.69
N ARG A 40 -12.63 -3.19 10.12
CA ARG A 40 -13.91 -3.11 10.81
C ARG A 40 -14.22 -4.41 11.53
N ASP A 41 -15.11 -4.37 12.51
CA ASP A 41 -15.51 -5.56 13.26
C ASP A 41 -16.02 -6.64 12.31
N GLY A 42 -15.48 -7.86 12.46
CA GLY A 42 -15.85 -8.99 11.63
C GLY A 42 -15.24 -9.02 10.23
N GLU A 43 -14.46 -8.01 9.88
CA GLU A 43 -13.84 -7.90 8.56
C GLU A 43 -12.50 -8.65 8.52
N GLY A 44 -12.27 -9.42 7.44
CA GLY A 44 -10.97 -10.05 7.21
C GLY A 44 -9.95 -9.08 6.64
N TRP A 45 -8.68 -9.48 6.67
CA TRP A 45 -7.57 -8.64 6.19
C TRP A 45 -7.71 -8.28 4.70
N ARG A 46 -8.02 -9.25 3.84
CA ARG A 46 -8.20 -9.00 2.40
C ARG A 46 -9.41 -8.13 2.13
N GLU A 47 -10.51 -8.37 2.83
CA GLU A 47 -11.72 -7.57 2.71
C GLU A 47 -11.47 -6.11 3.06
N ALA A 48 -10.76 -5.86 4.16
CA ALA A 48 -10.41 -4.52 4.60
C ALA A 48 -9.50 -3.83 3.59
N ALA A 49 -8.50 -4.54 3.09
CA ALA A 49 -7.57 -4.00 2.09
C ALA A 49 -8.31 -3.57 0.83
N LEU A 50 -9.20 -4.42 0.32
CA LEU A 50 -9.98 -4.12 -0.89
C LEU A 50 -10.95 -2.95 -0.66
N ARG A 51 -11.60 -2.91 0.50
CA ARG A 51 -12.51 -1.82 0.86
C ARG A 51 -11.76 -0.49 0.94
N GLU A 52 -10.64 -0.47 1.65
CA GLU A 52 -9.85 0.76 1.80
C GLU A 52 -9.28 1.23 0.47
N LEU A 53 -8.84 0.31 -0.38
CA LEU A 53 -8.37 0.65 -1.72
C LEU A 53 -9.46 1.37 -2.50
N LYS A 54 -10.68 0.82 -2.49
CA LYS A 54 -11.81 1.43 -3.20
C LYS A 54 -12.20 2.78 -2.62
N GLU A 55 -12.26 2.89 -1.29
CA GLU A 55 -12.59 4.15 -0.62
C GLU A 55 -11.57 5.24 -0.90
N GLU A 56 -10.29 4.90 -0.90
CA GLU A 56 -9.22 5.89 -1.00
C GLU A 56 -8.83 6.23 -2.44
N THR A 57 -9.03 5.32 -3.40
CA THR A 57 -8.58 5.53 -4.78
C THR A 57 -9.66 5.33 -5.84
N GLY A 58 -10.80 4.74 -5.48
CA GLY A 58 -11.82 4.34 -6.43
C GLY A 58 -11.53 3.06 -7.18
N LEU A 59 -10.38 2.42 -6.93
CA LEU A 59 -9.96 1.23 -7.66
C LEU A 59 -10.54 -0.05 -7.04
N ALA A 60 -11.01 -0.95 -7.92
CA ALA A 60 -11.43 -2.30 -7.56
C ALA A 60 -10.55 -3.29 -8.33
N LEU A 61 -9.55 -3.84 -7.65
CA LEU A 61 -8.52 -4.68 -8.26
C LEU A 61 -8.39 -6.00 -7.51
N PRO A 62 -8.09 -7.12 -8.21
CA PRO A 62 -7.77 -8.35 -7.50
C PRO A 62 -6.42 -8.23 -6.81
N LEU A 63 -6.31 -8.80 -5.61
CA LEU A 63 -5.06 -8.84 -4.88
C LEU A 63 -4.19 -9.99 -5.40
N HIS A 64 -2.88 -9.76 -5.44
CA HIS A 64 -1.93 -10.81 -5.80
C HIS A 64 -1.99 -11.95 -4.79
N LYS A 65 -1.97 -13.20 -5.27
CA LYS A 65 -2.20 -14.36 -4.39
C LYS A 65 -1.03 -14.71 -3.49
N ASN A 66 0.19 -14.39 -3.91
CA ASN A 66 1.40 -14.91 -3.30
C ASN A 66 2.22 -13.87 -2.55
N PHE A 67 1.63 -12.73 -2.23
CA PHE A 67 2.34 -11.69 -1.48
C PHE A 67 1.54 -11.19 -0.30
N GLU A 68 2.21 -11.19 0.86
CA GLU A 68 1.77 -10.51 2.07
C GLU A 68 2.99 -9.96 2.78
N HIS A 69 2.87 -8.76 3.34
CA HIS A 69 3.92 -8.18 4.16
C HIS A 69 3.29 -7.52 5.38
N CYS A 70 3.74 -7.96 6.56
CA CYS A 70 3.20 -7.50 7.83
C CYS A 70 4.29 -6.81 8.64
N TYR A 71 3.97 -5.69 9.27
CA TYR A 71 4.85 -5.08 10.26
C TYR A 71 4.02 -4.50 11.39
N SER A 72 4.67 -4.33 12.55
CA SER A 72 4.03 -3.76 13.74
C SER A 72 4.92 -2.69 14.34
N TYR A 73 4.30 -1.71 14.99
CA TYR A 73 5.00 -0.72 15.78
C TYR A 73 4.13 -0.28 16.94
N THR A 74 4.75 0.32 17.94
CA THR A 74 4.05 0.83 19.13
C THR A 74 4.20 2.32 19.22
N PHE A 75 3.15 2.96 19.74
CA PHE A 75 3.18 4.40 20.01
C PHE A 75 2.23 4.70 21.16
N ASN A 76 2.36 5.89 21.76
CA ASN A 76 1.44 6.36 22.78
C ASN A 76 0.44 7.31 22.12
N ASP A 77 -0.86 7.11 22.41
CA ASP A 77 -1.89 8.02 21.93
C ASP A 77 -1.91 9.32 22.76
N ALA A 78 -2.81 10.23 22.44
CA ALA A 78 -2.93 11.52 23.13
C ALA A 78 -3.30 11.38 24.60
N ARG A 79 -3.88 10.24 25.00
CA ARG A 79 -4.27 9.96 26.39
C ARG A 79 -3.19 9.20 27.17
N GLY A 80 -2.04 8.93 26.52
CA GLY A 80 -0.96 8.17 27.11
C GLY A 80 -1.14 6.66 27.07
N ASN A 81 -2.16 6.15 26.37
CA ASN A 81 -2.34 4.72 26.19
C ASN A 81 -1.31 4.16 25.22
N LYS A 82 -0.74 3.01 25.54
CA LYS A 82 0.18 2.32 24.63
C LYS A 82 -0.59 1.56 23.57
N ILE A 83 -0.34 1.88 22.32
CA ILE A 83 -0.99 1.27 21.17
C ILE A 83 0.02 0.41 20.41
N GLU A 84 -0.35 -0.84 20.14
CA GLU A 84 0.39 -1.69 19.19
C GLU A 84 -0.40 -1.76 17.91
N LYS A 85 0.19 -1.27 16.82
CA LYS A 85 -0.45 -1.27 15.51
C LYS A 85 0.21 -2.29 14.60
N THR A 86 -0.60 -3.17 14.01
CA THR A 86 -0.16 -4.17 13.03
C THR A 86 -0.79 -3.83 11.70
N ILE A 87 0.01 -3.80 10.64
CA ILE A 87 -0.46 -3.49 9.29
C ILE A 87 -0.04 -4.62 8.35
N LEU A 88 -1.02 -5.16 7.61
CA LEU A 88 -0.79 -6.18 6.60
C LEU A 88 -1.03 -5.59 5.22
N PHE A 89 -0.03 -5.67 4.35
CA PHE A 89 -0.11 -5.17 2.98
C PHE A 89 -0.15 -6.28 1.96
N PHE A 90 -0.93 -6.05 0.92
CA PHE A 90 -1.03 -6.87 -0.29
C PHE A 90 -0.56 -6.05 -1.50
N ILE A 91 -0.50 -6.69 -2.66
CA ILE A 91 -0.13 -6.04 -3.93
C ILE A 91 -1.28 -6.18 -4.91
N ALA A 92 -1.51 -5.14 -5.72
CA ALA A 92 -2.45 -5.21 -6.84
C ALA A 92 -1.89 -4.44 -8.03
N GLN A 93 -2.14 -4.96 -9.23
CA GLN A 93 -1.79 -4.27 -10.46
C GLN A 93 -3.00 -3.54 -11.02
N ALA A 94 -2.83 -2.25 -11.33
CA ALA A 94 -3.85 -1.44 -11.96
C ALA A 94 -3.62 -1.35 -13.47
N PRO A 95 -4.69 -1.21 -14.28
CA PRO A 95 -4.52 -0.84 -15.68
C PRO A 95 -3.78 0.49 -15.80
N TYR A 96 -2.93 0.63 -16.80
CA TYR A 96 -2.13 1.85 -16.96
C TYR A 96 -2.99 3.10 -17.10
N ASP A 97 -4.15 2.98 -17.74
CA ASP A 97 -5.07 4.08 -17.99
C ASP A 97 -6.14 4.24 -16.89
N CYS A 98 -5.97 3.62 -15.73
CA CYS A 98 -6.93 3.76 -14.63
C CYS A 98 -7.01 5.20 -14.14
N GLU A 99 -8.18 5.58 -13.62
CA GLU A 99 -8.40 6.88 -13.03
C GLU A 99 -8.43 6.77 -11.50
N ILE A 100 -7.77 7.72 -10.83
CA ILE A 100 -7.74 7.77 -9.37
C ILE A 100 -8.77 8.79 -8.90
N SER A 101 -9.65 8.35 -7.98
CA SER A 101 -10.63 9.19 -7.32
C SER A 101 -10.31 9.21 -5.83
N LEU A 102 -9.64 10.27 -5.38
CA LEU A 102 -9.18 10.38 -3.99
C LEU A 102 -10.33 10.58 -3.01
N SER A 103 -10.20 9.97 -1.83
CA SER A 103 -11.08 10.25 -0.70
C SER A 103 -10.74 11.62 -0.10
N GLN A 104 -11.60 12.09 0.84
CA GLN A 104 -11.34 13.35 1.54
C GLN A 104 -10.14 13.27 2.49
N GLU A 105 -9.66 12.08 2.79
CA GLU A 105 -8.50 11.88 3.67
C GLU A 105 -7.17 12.16 2.97
N HIS A 106 -7.18 12.26 1.64
CA HIS A 106 -5.95 12.46 0.86
C HIS A 106 -6.08 13.70 -0.01
N VAL A 107 -4.96 14.41 -0.18
CA VAL A 107 -4.92 15.67 -0.94
C VAL A 107 -4.26 15.51 -2.30
N ASP A 108 -3.50 14.45 -2.52
CA ASP A 108 -2.78 14.25 -3.79
C ASP A 108 -2.38 12.79 -3.96
N TYR A 109 -2.00 12.45 -5.19
CA TYR A 109 -1.43 11.14 -5.50
C TYR A 109 -0.33 11.29 -6.53
N LEU A 110 0.61 10.33 -6.53
CA LEU A 110 1.70 10.27 -7.49
C LEU A 110 1.90 8.82 -7.94
N TRP A 111 2.26 8.66 -9.22
CA TRP A 111 2.76 7.41 -9.74
C TRP A 111 4.26 7.57 -9.94
N LEU A 112 5.07 6.83 -9.19
CA LEU A 112 6.52 6.98 -9.21
C LEU A 112 7.22 5.64 -9.43
N PRO A 113 8.32 5.62 -10.21
CA PRO A 113 9.17 4.44 -10.28
C PRO A 113 9.79 4.16 -8.91
N TYR A 114 10.27 2.93 -8.73
CA TYR A 114 10.73 2.43 -7.43
C TYR A 114 11.65 3.41 -6.69
N GLU A 115 12.72 3.87 -7.34
CA GLU A 115 13.70 4.71 -6.67
C GLU A 115 13.12 6.04 -6.22
N HIS A 116 12.29 6.67 -7.05
CA HIS A 116 11.64 7.93 -6.70
C HIS A 116 10.56 7.73 -5.63
N ALA A 117 9.81 6.63 -5.72
CA ALA A 117 8.82 6.29 -4.69
C ALA A 117 9.50 6.11 -3.33
N ARG A 118 10.65 5.40 -3.31
CA ARG A 118 11.40 5.17 -2.09
C ARG A 118 11.89 6.48 -1.47
N MET A 119 12.34 7.41 -2.28
CA MET A 119 12.77 8.74 -1.81
C MET A 119 11.62 9.57 -1.25
N GLN A 120 10.42 9.41 -1.82
CA GLN A 120 9.24 10.15 -1.40
C GLN A 120 8.70 9.65 -0.06
N LEU A 121 8.86 8.35 0.24
CA LEU A 121 8.43 7.76 1.51
C LEU A 121 9.41 8.13 2.61
N VAL A 122 8.89 8.35 3.83
CA VAL A 122 9.70 8.85 4.95
C VAL A 122 10.06 7.74 5.94
N PHE A 123 9.09 6.89 6.30
CA PHE A 123 9.28 5.90 7.36
C PHE A 123 9.97 4.64 6.86
N GLU A 124 10.89 4.11 7.66
CA GLU A 124 11.69 2.93 7.29
C GLU A 124 10.82 1.68 7.06
N ASN A 125 9.76 1.50 7.84
CA ASN A 125 8.88 0.35 7.67
C ASN A 125 8.22 0.35 6.29
N ILE A 126 7.83 1.53 5.80
CA ILE A 126 7.16 1.67 4.50
C ILE A 126 8.16 1.54 3.36
N LYS A 127 9.37 2.07 3.54
CA LYS A 127 10.45 1.87 2.56
C LYS A 127 10.81 0.39 2.43
N HIS A 128 10.90 -0.31 3.56
CA HIS A 128 11.18 -1.74 3.56
C HIS A 128 10.06 -2.53 2.86
N LEU A 129 8.80 -2.17 3.11
CA LEU A 129 7.67 -2.75 2.39
C LEU A 129 7.84 -2.59 0.88
N LEU A 130 8.15 -1.38 0.43
CA LEU A 130 8.36 -1.11 -1.00
C LEU A 130 9.51 -1.96 -1.56
N ASP A 131 10.61 -2.09 -0.82
CA ASP A 131 11.74 -2.91 -1.21
C ASP A 131 11.33 -4.38 -1.41
N GLN A 132 10.52 -4.91 -0.50
CA GLN A 132 10.02 -6.28 -0.59
C GLN A 132 9.08 -6.46 -1.78
N VAL A 133 8.22 -5.49 -2.04
CA VAL A 133 7.30 -5.51 -3.19
C VAL A 133 8.09 -5.51 -4.49
N GLU A 134 9.05 -4.60 -4.63
CA GLU A 134 9.86 -4.49 -5.84
C GLU A 134 10.62 -5.79 -6.10
N GLN A 135 11.24 -6.36 -5.08
CA GLN A 135 11.95 -7.63 -5.18
C GLN A 135 11.03 -8.76 -5.63
N PHE A 136 9.84 -8.85 -5.03
CA PHE A 136 8.86 -9.87 -5.40
C PHE A 136 8.44 -9.75 -6.86
N LEU A 137 8.16 -8.53 -7.32
CA LEU A 137 7.71 -8.30 -8.69
C LEU A 137 8.83 -8.55 -9.70
N GLU A 138 10.07 -8.21 -9.38
CA GLU A 138 11.23 -8.52 -10.24
C GLU A 138 11.43 -10.02 -10.39
N LEU A 139 11.32 -10.79 -9.30
CA LEU A 139 11.42 -12.24 -9.34
C LEU A 139 10.31 -12.86 -10.17
N SER A 140 9.09 -12.34 -10.05
CA SER A 140 7.95 -12.79 -10.84
C SER A 140 8.16 -12.53 -12.34
N ASP A 141 8.73 -11.37 -12.68
CA ASP A 141 9.05 -11.02 -14.07
C ASP A 141 10.10 -11.97 -14.64
N VAL A 142 11.15 -12.28 -13.89
CA VAL A 142 12.19 -13.23 -14.30
C VAL A 142 11.61 -14.62 -14.53
N GLN A 143 10.76 -15.11 -13.63
CA GLN A 143 10.10 -16.41 -13.78
C GLN A 143 9.22 -16.48 -15.01
N ARG A 144 8.51 -15.39 -15.33
CA ARG A 144 7.67 -15.32 -16.52
C ARG A 144 8.49 -15.36 -17.80
N ILE A 145 9.63 -14.67 -17.83
CA ILE A 145 10.54 -14.67 -18.98
C ILE A 145 11.20 -16.04 -19.17
N ALA A 146 11.52 -16.73 -18.08
CA ALA A 146 12.17 -18.05 -18.14
C ALA A 146 11.26 -19.17 -18.64
N LYS A 147 9.96 -18.95 -18.69
CA LYS A 147 9.01 -19.91 -19.29
C LYS A 147 8.90 -19.65 -20.78
#